data_a2449505de73b95f967284755104bf75
#
_entry.id   a2449505de73b95f967284755104bf75
#
_cell.length_a   1.000
_cell.length_b   1.000
_cell.length_c   1.000
_cell.angle_alpha   90.00
_cell.angle_beta   90.00
_cell.angle_gamma   90.00
#
_symmetry.space_group_name_H-M   'P 1'
#
loop_
_entity.id
_entity.type
_entity.pdbx_description
1 polymer ?
#
loop_
_entity_poly.entity_id
_entity_poly.type
_entity_poly.pdbx_seq_one_letter_code
_entity_poly.pdbx_strand_id
1 'polypeptide(L)'
;MKRRYIAILIIGLATWLCACETEMMGYEGESGVYFMMQKPPASGYGDPEQYEYVDTTLIPFAMFTAKDTVLPIRVRITGEVADHDRYFTIRVVDTLTTAKEGEDYEPFENSQVVKAGERQAEVPCRIVWTEKLMQNPDTVIYLTVRLEESADFKLPLKRWFPFGSIYGLKDKVVNPIVHVIGINDQVVIPKQWTMNYWGAFSPTKFKLVCEVLGLTMQDFEDYKTMNSNRAKALAQNFDRYLKEEKAAGRTVMDKDAAGNEFEMTMGPLI
;
A
#
# COMPACT_ATOMS: atom_id res chain seq x y z
N MET A 1 39.39 54.73 29.92
CA MET A 1 38.39 54.61 28.85
C MET A 1 38.26 53.18 28.31
N LYS A 2 39.28 52.42 28.01
CA LYS A 2 39.20 51.06 27.43
C LYS A 2 38.39 50.05 28.27
N ARG A 3 38.44 50.07 29.60
CA ARG A 3 37.67 49.14 30.43
C ARG A 3 36.14 49.33 30.38
N ARG A 4 35.65 50.55 30.15
CA ARG A 4 34.20 50.84 30.00
C ARG A 4 33.61 50.29 28.70
N TYR A 5 34.36 50.31 27.63
CA TYR A 5 33.92 49.79 26.31
C TYR A 5 33.88 48.26 26.31
N ILE A 6 34.81 47.59 27.06
CA ILE A 6 34.81 46.12 27.20
C ILE A 6 33.58 45.66 27.97
N ALA A 7 33.20 46.36 29.07
CA ALA A 7 31.99 46.02 29.82
C ALA A 7 30.71 46.21 28.98
N ILE A 8 30.60 47.22 28.14
CA ILE A 8 29.45 47.43 27.26
C ILE A 8 29.39 46.35 26.16
N LEU A 9 30.54 45.91 25.64
CA LEU A 9 30.61 44.86 24.62
C LEU A 9 30.19 43.48 25.20
N ILE A 10 30.56 43.18 26.44
CA ILE A 10 30.18 41.92 27.12
C ILE A 10 28.69 41.91 27.44
N ILE A 11 28.10 43.03 27.86
CA ILE A 11 26.66 43.18 28.10
C ILE A 11 25.88 43.04 26.82
N GLY A 12 26.35 43.60 25.73
CA GLY A 12 25.73 43.46 24.40
C GLY A 12 25.78 42.02 23.84
N LEU A 13 26.85 41.30 24.12
CA LEU A 13 26.98 39.89 23.72
C LEU A 13 26.11 38.95 24.57
N ALA A 14 25.92 39.27 25.86
CA ALA A 14 25.07 38.50 26.78
C ALA A 14 23.57 38.61 26.45
N THR A 15 23.12 39.76 25.91
CA THR A 15 21.72 39.93 25.47
C THR A 15 21.41 39.22 24.15
N TRP A 16 22.41 38.88 23.35
CA TRP A 16 22.21 38.09 22.11
C TRP A 16 22.06 36.59 22.36
N LEU A 17 22.44 36.09 23.53
CA LEU A 17 22.31 34.68 23.91
C LEU A 17 20.93 34.34 24.53
N CYS A 18 20.11 35.35 24.84
CA CYS A 18 18.74 35.16 25.31
C CYS A 18 17.66 35.17 24.21
N ALA A 19 18.06 35.01 22.94
CA ALA A 19 17.10 34.99 21.85
C ALA A 19 16.67 33.56 21.50
N CYS A 20 15.39 33.35 21.64
CA CYS A 20 14.59 32.25 21.15
C CYS A 20 14.76 30.90 21.83
N GLU A 21 14.25 30.75 23.01
CA GLU A 21 13.36 29.61 23.23
C GLU A 21 12.07 29.89 22.45
N THR A 22 12.04 29.50 21.21
CA THR A 22 10.77 29.30 20.53
C THR A 22 10.12 28.13 21.26
N GLU A 23 9.13 28.40 22.11
CA GLU A 23 8.23 27.36 22.56
C GLU A 23 7.76 26.64 21.28
N MET A 24 8.25 25.41 21.08
CA MET A 24 7.65 24.57 20.06
C MET A 24 6.20 24.45 20.48
N MET A 25 5.29 24.98 19.63
CA MET A 25 3.86 24.83 19.84
C MET A 25 3.59 23.33 19.95
N GLY A 26 3.44 22.85 21.18
CA GLY A 26 3.01 21.48 21.45
C GLY A 26 1.62 21.29 20.87
N TYR A 27 1.30 20.08 20.47
CA TYR A 27 -0.05 19.73 20.05
C TYR A 27 -0.96 19.80 21.29
N GLU A 28 -1.81 20.81 21.38
CA GLU A 28 -2.78 21.00 22.49
C GLU A 28 -4.09 20.22 22.30
N GLY A 29 -4.19 19.43 21.23
CA GLY A 29 -5.38 18.64 20.94
C GLY A 29 -5.47 17.35 21.76
N GLU A 30 -6.68 16.77 21.80
CA GLU A 30 -6.88 15.44 22.41
C GLU A 30 -6.06 14.37 21.65
N SER A 31 -5.51 13.42 22.40
CA SER A 31 -4.84 12.26 21.82
C SER A 31 -5.81 11.48 20.95
N GLY A 32 -5.50 11.35 19.68
CA GLY A 32 -6.34 10.66 18.73
C GLY A 32 -5.63 9.52 18.04
N VAL A 33 -6.41 8.70 17.36
CA VAL A 33 -5.94 7.56 16.57
C VAL A 33 -6.60 7.56 15.20
N TYR A 34 -5.85 7.14 14.16
CA TYR A 34 -6.35 7.06 12.79
C TYR A 34 -5.62 6.00 11.98
N PHE A 35 -6.28 5.44 10.95
CA PHE A 35 -5.64 4.53 10.01
C PHE A 35 -4.62 5.25 9.14
N MET A 36 -3.45 4.62 8.99
CA MET A 36 -2.35 5.10 8.16
C MET A 36 -1.98 4.03 7.13
N MET A 37 -2.94 3.64 6.32
CA MET A 37 -2.70 2.68 5.25
C MET A 37 -2.19 3.39 3.99
N GLN A 38 -1.15 2.84 3.40
CA GLN A 38 -0.48 3.43 2.25
C GLN A 38 -0.37 2.41 1.12
N LYS A 39 -0.54 2.90 -0.09
CA LYS A 39 -0.29 2.14 -1.31
C LYS A 39 1.03 2.60 -1.93
N PRO A 40 2.00 1.70 -2.13
CA PRO A 40 3.21 2.05 -2.85
C PRO A 40 2.87 2.43 -4.30
N PRO A 41 3.65 3.33 -4.93
CA PRO A 41 3.46 3.69 -6.33
C PRO A 41 3.66 2.48 -7.24
N ALA A 42 3.04 2.49 -8.41
CA ALA A 42 3.16 1.41 -9.39
C ALA A 42 4.61 1.14 -9.82
N SER A 43 5.48 2.15 -9.78
CA SER A 43 6.92 2.01 -10.08
C SER A 43 7.67 1.18 -9.04
N GLY A 44 7.12 0.95 -7.85
CA GLY A 44 7.82 0.32 -6.72
C GLY A 44 8.94 1.19 -6.12
N TYR A 45 9.18 2.38 -6.67
CA TYR A 45 10.18 3.33 -6.20
C TYR A 45 9.52 4.55 -5.58
N GLY A 46 10.18 5.11 -4.62
CA GLY A 46 9.80 6.35 -3.97
C GLY A 46 10.04 6.29 -2.46
N ASP A 47 10.03 7.45 -1.86
CA ASP A 47 10.07 7.60 -0.42
C ASP A 47 8.74 7.07 0.16
N PRO A 48 8.76 6.14 1.13
CA PRO A 48 7.55 5.67 1.81
C PRO A 48 6.69 6.80 2.38
N GLU A 49 7.29 7.94 2.75
CA GLU A 49 6.56 9.12 3.22
C GLU A 49 5.70 9.77 2.12
N GLN A 50 5.98 9.47 0.85
CA GLN A 50 5.26 9.99 -0.32
C GLN A 50 4.25 8.99 -0.89
N TYR A 51 4.10 7.83 -0.28
CA TYR A 51 3.12 6.84 -0.72
C TYR A 51 1.70 7.36 -0.55
N GLU A 52 0.84 6.98 -1.49
CA GLU A 52 -0.57 7.36 -1.46
C GLU A 52 -1.27 6.73 -0.26
N TYR A 53 -1.93 7.54 0.56
CA TYR A 53 -2.80 7.06 1.62
C TYR A 53 -4.12 6.58 1.04
N VAL A 54 -4.60 5.44 1.56
CA VAL A 54 -5.80 4.78 1.06
C VAL A 54 -6.69 4.34 2.21
N ASP A 55 -8.01 4.36 1.98
CA ASP A 55 -9.02 3.78 2.86
C ASP A 55 -9.47 2.38 2.42
N THR A 56 -8.90 1.89 1.31
CA THR A 56 -9.19 0.57 0.75
C THR A 56 -7.89 -0.09 0.30
N THR A 57 -7.67 -1.33 0.76
CA THR A 57 -6.57 -2.20 0.32
C THR A 57 -7.14 -3.41 -0.40
N LEU A 58 -6.66 -3.71 -1.61
CA LEU A 58 -7.03 -4.92 -2.35
C LEU A 58 -5.96 -6.00 -2.18
N ILE A 59 -6.40 -7.23 -1.94
CA ILE A 59 -5.57 -8.44 -1.85
C ILE A 59 -5.97 -9.39 -2.98
N PRO A 60 -5.30 -9.30 -4.14
CA PRO A 60 -5.57 -10.17 -5.29
C PRO A 60 -4.79 -11.48 -5.15
N PHE A 61 -5.40 -12.52 -4.59
CA PHE A 61 -4.72 -13.79 -4.31
C PHE A 61 -4.16 -14.50 -5.54
N ALA A 62 -4.70 -14.28 -6.73
CA ALA A 62 -4.11 -14.79 -7.97
C ALA A 62 -2.66 -14.33 -8.19
N MET A 63 -2.24 -13.24 -7.55
CA MET A 63 -0.86 -12.72 -7.62
C MET A 63 0.07 -13.35 -6.58
N PHE A 64 -0.44 -14.19 -5.66
CA PHE A 64 0.33 -14.81 -4.59
C PHE A 64 0.52 -16.31 -4.86
N THR A 65 1.63 -16.87 -4.42
CA THR A 65 1.84 -18.33 -4.39
C THR A 65 1.29 -18.96 -3.11
N ALA A 66 1.26 -18.19 -2.03
CA ALA A 66 0.72 -18.64 -0.74
C ALA A 66 -0.81 -18.53 -0.72
N LYS A 67 -1.44 -19.39 0.06
CA LYS A 67 -2.88 -19.40 0.29
C LYS A 67 -3.32 -18.50 1.45
N ASP A 68 -2.42 -17.73 2.00
CA ASP A 68 -2.68 -16.73 3.03
C ASP A 68 -1.66 -15.59 2.95
N THR A 69 -2.01 -14.49 3.58
CA THR A 69 -1.12 -13.35 3.75
C THR A 69 -1.46 -12.60 5.01
N VAL A 70 -0.49 -11.92 5.61
CA VAL A 70 -0.72 -11.05 6.76
C VAL A 70 -0.66 -9.59 6.29
N LEU A 71 -1.81 -8.90 6.37
CA LEU A 71 -1.88 -7.46 6.15
C LEU A 71 -1.64 -6.74 7.47
N PRO A 72 -0.55 -5.96 7.61
CA PRO A 72 -0.38 -5.09 8.77
C PRO A 72 -1.33 -3.88 8.64
N ILE A 73 -2.40 -3.85 9.42
CA ILE A 73 -3.28 -2.70 9.49
C ILE A 73 -2.57 -1.65 10.34
N ARG A 74 -2.10 -0.58 9.70
CA ARG A 74 -1.32 0.47 10.34
C ARG A 74 -2.21 1.54 10.91
N VAL A 75 -1.91 1.89 12.16
CA VAL A 75 -2.60 2.93 12.92
C VAL A 75 -1.56 3.92 13.42
N ARG A 76 -1.88 5.20 13.39
CA ARG A 76 -1.03 6.27 13.90
C ARG A 76 -1.79 7.15 14.87
N ILE A 77 -1.06 7.73 15.84
CA ILE A 77 -1.63 8.65 16.79
C ILE A 77 -1.51 10.11 16.33
N THR A 78 -2.44 10.95 16.79
CA THR A 78 -2.28 12.41 16.87
C THR A 78 -1.83 12.79 18.28
N GLY A 79 -1.12 13.90 18.40
CA GLY A 79 -0.60 14.37 19.67
C GLY A 79 0.76 13.79 20.02
N GLU A 80 1.12 13.95 21.27
CA GLU A 80 2.43 13.54 21.78
C GLU A 80 2.50 12.05 22.08
N VAL A 81 3.71 11.50 22.05
CA VAL A 81 3.97 10.16 22.54
C VAL A 81 3.89 10.13 24.07
N ALA A 82 3.45 8.99 24.62
CA ALA A 82 3.43 8.78 26.05
C ALA A 82 4.60 7.88 26.48
N ASP A 83 4.98 7.96 27.74
CA ASP A 83 5.98 7.11 28.38
C ASP A 83 5.44 5.76 28.86
N HIS A 84 4.17 5.49 28.57
CA HIS A 84 3.46 4.26 28.91
C HIS A 84 2.66 3.73 27.71
N ASP A 85 2.29 2.45 27.77
CA ASP A 85 1.44 1.79 26.78
C ASP A 85 0.03 2.39 26.80
N ARG A 86 -0.52 2.69 25.62
CA ARG A 86 -1.89 3.20 25.43
C ARG A 86 -2.68 2.28 24.52
N TYR A 87 -3.97 2.11 24.81
CA TYR A 87 -4.82 1.15 24.15
C TYR A 87 -5.84 1.82 23.24
N PHE A 88 -5.99 1.31 22.02
CA PHE A 88 -7.02 1.71 21.08
C PHE A 88 -7.94 0.54 20.73
N THR A 89 -9.14 0.84 20.25
CA THR A 89 -10.13 -0.15 19.87
C THR A 89 -10.30 -0.19 18.36
N ILE A 90 -10.21 -1.39 17.79
CA ILE A 90 -10.50 -1.67 16.38
C ILE A 90 -11.57 -2.78 16.33
N ARG A 91 -12.59 -2.61 15.46
CA ARG A 91 -13.67 -3.60 15.30
C ARG A 91 -13.97 -3.86 13.85
N VAL A 92 -14.42 -5.07 13.56
CA VAL A 92 -15.06 -5.40 12.30
C VAL A 92 -16.46 -4.76 12.26
N VAL A 93 -16.83 -4.20 11.11
CA VAL A 93 -18.14 -3.61 10.86
C VAL A 93 -19.00 -4.63 10.11
N ASP A 94 -19.77 -5.44 10.83
CA ASP A 94 -20.53 -6.56 10.27
C ASP A 94 -21.45 -6.17 9.12
N THR A 95 -22.09 -5.01 9.20
CA THR A 95 -23.01 -4.51 8.16
C THR A 95 -22.33 -4.12 6.85
N LEU A 96 -21.01 -3.95 6.85
CA LEU A 96 -20.18 -3.59 5.70
C LEU A 96 -19.17 -4.68 5.34
N THR A 97 -19.23 -5.83 6.03
CA THR A 97 -18.32 -6.95 5.86
C THR A 97 -19.06 -8.13 5.22
N THR A 98 -18.49 -8.68 4.16
CA THR A 98 -18.96 -9.93 3.54
C THR A 98 -18.00 -11.07 3.77
N ALA A 99 -16.78 -10.79 4.27
CA ALA A 99 -15.81 -11.78 4.71
C ALA A 99 -16.29 -12.49 5.97
N LYS A 100 -16.01 -13.79 6.06
CA LYS A 100 -16.39 -14.62 7.20
C LYS A 100 -15.19 -14.87 8.09
N GLU A 101 -15.35 -14.58 9.38
CA GLU A 101 -14.38 -14.90 10.41
C GLU A 101 -14.11 -16.40 10.50
N GLY A 102 -12.82 -16.76 10.61
CA GLY A 102 -12.36 -18.15 10.63
C GLY A 102 -12.36 -18.84 9.26
N GLU A 103 -12.89 -18.21 8.21
CA GLU A 103 -12.88 -18.72 6.83
C GLU A 103 -12.03 -17.83 5.91
N ASP A 104 -12.34 -16.55 5.81
CA ASP A 104 -11.67 -15.58 4.92
C ASP A 104 -10.59 -14.77 5.63
N TYR A 105 -10.69 -14.66 6.94
CA TYR A 105 -9.69 -14.01 7.79
C TYR A 105 -9.66 -14.63 9.19
N GLU A 106 -8.51 -14.57 9.86
CA GLU A 106 -8.40 -14.97 11.27
C GLU A 106 -8.85 -13.83 12.19
N PRO A 107 -9.57 -14.13 13.29
CA PRO A 107 -9.97 -13.13 14.26
C PRO A 107 -8.75 -12.46 14.91
N PHE A 108 -8.88 -11.21 15.24
CA PHE A 108 -7.89 -10.43 15.98
C PHE A 108 -8.54 -9.74 17.17
N GLU A 109 -7.72 -9.46 18.20
CA GLU A 109 -8.21 -8.80 19.41
C GLU A 109 -8.69 -7.37 19.11
N ASN A 110 -9.83 -6.99 19.68
CA ASN A 110 -10.38 -5.65 19.48
C ASN A 110 -9.57 -4.56 20.18
N SER A 111 -8.95 -4.89 21.33
CA SER A 111 -8.10 -3.98 22.06
C SER A 111 -6.65 -4.16 21.62
N GLN A 112 -6.08 -3.10 21.05
CA GLN A 112 -4.73 -3.07 20.51
C GLN A 112 -3.90 -2.02 21.22
N VAL A 113 -2.56 -2.10 21.14
CA VAL A 113 -1.66 -1.27 21.91
C VAL A 113 -0.74 -0.42 21.03
N VAL A 114 -0.63 0.86 21.37
CA VAL A 114 0.47 1.72 20.95
C VAL A 114 1.49 1.71 22.11
N LYS A 115 2.67 1.19 21.85
CA LYS A 115 3.71 1.06 22.89
C LYS A 115 4.24 2.40 23.36
N ALA A 116 4.75 2.44 24.60
CA ALA A 116 5.43 3.60 25.13
C ALA A 116 6.50 4.13 24.18
N GLY A 117 6.50 5.44 23.91
CA GLY A 117 7.43 6.10 23.01
C GLY A 117 7.10 5.96 21.52
N GLU A 118 6.11 5.15 21.14
CA GLU A 118 5.75 4.91 19.74
C GLU A 118 4.66 5.86 19.26
N ARG A 119 4.71 6.20 17.95
CA ARG A 119 3.69 7.01 17.26
C ARG A 119 2.73 6.19 16.43
N GLN A 120 2.99 4.89 16.29
CA GLN A 120 2.22 4.00 15.44
C GLN A 120 2.15 2.60 16.02
N ALA A 121 1.15 1.85 15.56
CA ALA A 121 1.00 0.43 15.84
C ALA A 121 0.57 -0.31 14.59
N GLU A 122 0.79 -1.62 14.55
CA GLU A 122 0.33 -2.50 13.48
C GLU A 122 -0.54 -3.60 14.08
N VAL A 123 -1.73 -3.79 13.51
CA VAL A 123 -2.62 -4.92 13.82
C VAL A 123 -2.43 -5.97 12.73
N PRO A 124 -1.84 -7.13 13.02
CA PRO A 124 -1.68 -8.18 12.02
C PRO A 124 -3.04 -8.80 11.70
N CYS A 125 -3.51 -8.61 10.47
CA CYS A 125 -4.74 -9.22 9.98
C CYS A 125 -4.36 -10.32 8.99
N ARG A 126 -4.54 -11.59 9.38
CA ARG A 126 -4.29 -12.73 8.50
C ARG A 126 -5.50 -12.98 7.62
N ILE A 127 -5.29 -12.86 6.32
CA ILE A 127 -6.29 -13.07 5.27
C ILE A 127 -6.01 -14.42 4.63
N VAL A 128 -7.06 -15.20 4.41
CA VAL A 128 -6.98 -16.57 3.91
C VAL A 128 -7.67 -16.66 2.54
N TRP A 129 -7.01 -17.33 1.61
CA TRP A 129 -7.60 -17.69 0.32
C TRP A 129 -8.59 -18.85 0.48
N THR A 130 -9.71 -18.76 -0.21
CA THR A 130 -10.72 -19.82 -0.21
C THR A 130 -11.12 -20.21 -1.63
N GLU A 131 -11.55 -21.44 -1.85
CA GLU A 131 -11.96 -21.94 -3.17
C GLU A 131 -13.10 -21.13 -3.80
N LYS A 132 -13.95 -20.51 -3.00
CA LYS A 132 -15.03 -19.64 -3.49
C LYS A 132 -14.50 -18.44 -4.28
N LEU A 133 -13.30 -17.93 -3.96
CA LEU A 133 -12.64 -16.86 -4.72
C LEU A 133 -12.22 -17.34 -6.11
N MET A 134 -11.70 -18.56 -6.22
CA MET A 134 -11.32 -19.16 -7.49
C MET A 134 -12.54 -19.42 -8.39
N GLN A 135 -13.65 -19.85 -7.81
CA GLN A 135 -14.89 -20.11 -8.57
C GLN A 135 -15.53 -18.84 -9.11
N ASN A 136 -15.30 -17.71 -8.46
CA ASN A 136 -15.84 -16.40 -8.81
C ASN A 136 -14.74 -15.32 -8.73
N PRO A 137 -13.72 -15.32 -9.60
CA PRO A 137 -12.54 -14.47 -9.48
C PRO A 137 -12.87 -12.97 -9.56
N ASP A 138 -13.99 -12.60 -10.21
CA ASP A 138 -14.45 -11.20 -10.28
C ASP A 138 -15.18 -10.73 -9.01
N THR A 139 -15.52 -11.66 -8.11
CA THR A 139 -16.17 -11.32 -6.86
C THR A 139 -15.14 -10.78 -5.86
N VAL A 140 -15.43 -9.65 -5.26
CA VAL A 140 -14.65 -9.10 -4.16
C VAL A 140 -15.37 -9.35 -2.84
N ILE A 141 -14.69 -10.00 -1.91
CA ILE A 141 -15.13 -10.18 -0.53
C ILE A 141 -14.54 -9.03 0.29
N TYR A 142 -15.35 -8.38 1.11
CA TYR A 142 -14.94 -7.21 1.88
C TYR A 142 -14.87 -7.50 3.37
N LEU A 143 -13.76 -7.13 3.99
CA LEU A 143 -13.59 -7.00 5.44
C LEU A 143 -13.44 -5.51 5.76
N THR A 144 -14.39 -4.96 6.49
CA THR A 144 -14.38 -3.55 6.87
C THR A 144 -14.07 -3.44 8.36
N VAL A 145 -13.05 -2.67 8.69
CA VAL A 145 -12.64 -2.39 10.07
C VAL A 145 -12.84 -0.92 10.40
N ARG A 146 -13.15 -0.65 11.66
CA ARG A 146 -13.35 0.70 12.20
C ARG A 146 -12.60 0.88 13.50
N LEU A 147 -12.02 2.07 13.68
CA LEU A 147 -11.54 2.53 14.97
C LEU A 147 -12.70 3.06 15.80
N GLU A 148 -12.68 2.78 17.10
CA GLU A 148 -13.62 3.32 18.08
C GLU A 148 -12.86 4.11 19.15
N GLU A 149 -13.54 5.04 19.79
CA GLU A 149 -12.96 5.77 20.93
C GLU A 149 -12.66 4.80 22.08
N SER A 150 -11.57 5.06 22.76
CA SER A 150 -11.12 4.32 23.95
C SER A 150 -10.89 5.28 25.10
N ALA A 151 -10.40 4.76 26.22
CA ALA A 151 -9.98 5.59 27.34
C ALA A 151 -8.81 6.50 26.98
N ASP A 152 -7.88 6.00 26.14
CA ASP A 152 -6.62 6.69 25.81
C ASP A 152 -6.69 7.50 24.52
N PHE A 153 -7.66 7.22 23.63
CA PHE A 153 -7.72 7.83 22.31
C PHE A 153 -9.13 8.23 21.89
N LYS A 154 -9.20 9.41 21.29
CA LYS A 154 -10.37 9.95 20.60
C LYS A 154 -10.23 9.77 19.07
N LEU A 155 -11.26 10.16 18.33
CA LEU A 155 -11.30 10.15 16.88
C LEU A 155 -11.49 11.58 16.34
N PRO A 156 -10.49 12.47 16.50
CA PRO A 156 -10.62 13.87 16.13
C PRO A 156 -10.69 14.07 14.62
N LEU A 157 -10.07 13.19 13.84
CA LEU A 157 -10.03 13.26 12.38
C LEU A 157 -11.31 12.63 11.80
N LYS A 158 -12.20 13.44 11.23
CA LYS A 158 -13.40 12.96 10.52
C LYS A 158 -13.16 12.80 9.02
N ARG A 159 -12.20 13.54 8.48
CA ARG A 159 -11.73 13.49 7.09
C ARG A 159 -10.24 13.75 7.08
N TRP A 160 -9.55 13.13 6.17
CA TRP A 160 -8.14 13.35 5.99
C TRP A 160 -7.85 13.68 4.53
N PHE A 161 -7.13 14.77 4.33
CA PHE A 161 -6.59 15.19 3.03
C PHE A 161 -5.08 14.93 3.10
N PRO A 162 -4.60 13.80 2.60
CA PRO A 162 -3.17 13.48 2.68
C PRO A 162 -2.37 14.50 1.87
N PHE A 163 -1.41 15.14 2.54
CA PHE A 163 -0.50 16.07 1.92
C PHE A 163 0.45 15.32 0.99
N GLY A 164 0.72 15.90 -0.19
CA GLY A 164 1.90 15.54 -0.95
C GLY A 164 1.72 14.48 -2.01
N SER A 165 0.53 14.23 -2.51
CA SER A 165 0.44 13.52 -3.78
C SER A 165 1.07 14.39 -4.88
N ILE A 166 2.34 14.15 -5.16
CA ILE A 166 3.07 14.72 -6.29
C ILE A 166 2.37 14.37 -7.63
N TYR A 167 1.47 13.40 -7.61
CA TYR A 167 0.81 12.81 -8.77
C TYR A 167 -0.66 13.23 -8.95
N GLY A 168 -1.04 14.40 -8.48
CA GLY A 168 -2.31 15.03 -8.92
C GLY A 168 -3.58 14.65 -8.17
N LEU A 169 -3.49 13.97 -7.03
CA LEU A 169 -4.65 13.61 -6.21
C LEU A 169 -5.00 14.68 -5.16
N LYS A 170 -4.96 15.94 -5.56
CA LYS A 170 -5.16 17.09 -4.65
C LYS A 170 -6.49 17.09 -3.89
N ASP A 171 -7.48 16.37 -4.39
CA ASP A 171 -8.85 16.37 -3.85
C ASP A 171 -9.28 15.03 -3.26
N LYS A 172 -8.36 14.05 -3.12
CA LYS A 172 -8.72 12.76 -2.54
C LYS A 172 -8.91 12.89 -1.03
N VAL A 173 -10.11 12.57 -0.58
CA VAL A 173 -10.42 12.44 0.85
C VAL A 173 -10.28 10.98 1.24
N VAL A 174 -9.50 10.71 2.28
CA VAL A 174 -9.33 9.38 2.88
C VAL A 174 -10.14 9.33 4.18
N ASN A 175 -10.82 8.22 4.40
CA ASN A 175 -11.49 7.99 5.69
C ASN A 175 -10.46 7.56 6.74
N PRO A 176 -10.22 8.37 7.79
CA PRO A 176 -9.18 8.07 8.77
C PRO A 176 -9.59 7.03 9.82
N ILE A 177 -10.87 6.69 9.90
CA ILE A 177 -11.43 5.83 10.98
C ILE A 177 -12.07 4.55 10.47
N VAL A 178 -12.21 4.40 9.15
CA VAL A 178 -12.71 3.16 8.52
C VAL A 178 -11.74 2.73 7.44
N HIS A 179 -11.37 1.47 7.42
CA HIS A 179 -10.56 0.87 6.38
C HIS A 179 -11.24 -0.36 5.81
N VAL A 180 -11.21 -0.49 4.47
CA VAL A 180 -11.81 -1.60 3.74
C VAL A 180 -10.70 -2.49 3.16
N ILE A 181 -10.79 -3.79 3.40
CA ILE A 181 -9.91 -4.79 2.81
C ILE A 181 -10.76 -5.59 1.81
N GLY A 182 -10.43 -5.44 0.53
CA GLY A 182 -11.05 -6.23 -0.54
C GLY A 182 -10.20 -7.46 -0.85
N ILE A 183 -10.83 -8.61 -0.88
CA ILE A 183 -10.19 -9.91 -1.11
C ILE A 183 -10.78 -10.50 -2.38
N ASN A 184 -9.95 -10.83 -3.36
CA ASN A 184 -10.39 -11.47 -4.61
C ASN A 184 -9.30 -12.41 -5.17
N ASP A 185 -9.58 -13.08 -6.28
CA ASP A 185 -8.63 -13.94 -7.01
C ASP A 185 -8.34 -13.39 -8.41
N GLN A 186 -8.35 -12.07 -8.57
CA GLN A 186 -8.10 -11.42 -9.86
C GLN A 186 -6.61 -11.34 -10.16
N VAL A 187 -6.28 -11.53 -11.43
CA VAL A 187 -4.96 -11.23 -11.96
C VAL A 187 -4.91 -9.74 -12.32
N VAL A 188 -4.16 -8.97 -11.56
CA VAL A 188 -4.00 -7.53 -11.76
C VAL A 188 -2.68 -7.20 -12.46
N ILE A 189 -2.57 -5.98 -12.99
CA ILE A 189 -1.32 -5.50 -13.59
C ILE A 189 -0.24 -5.45 -12.52
N PRO A 190 0.84 -6.24 -12.64
CA PRO A 190 1.91 -6.23 -11.65
C PRO A 190 2.78 -4.98 -11.79
N LYS A 191 3.47 -4.62 -10.72
CA LYS A 191 4.26 -3.38 -10.64
C LYS A 191 5.32 -3.24 -11.74
N GLN A 192 5.92 -4.37 -12.15
CA GLN A 192 7.02 -4.38 -13.12
C GLN A 192 6.56 -4.75 -14.54
N TRP A 193 5.26 -4.68 -14.83
CA TRP A 193 4.75 -4.85 -16.17
C TRP A 193 5.04 -3.61 -17.02
N THR A 194 6.08 -3.68 -17.84
CA THR A 194 6.49 -2.57 -18.69
C THR A 194 5.84 -2.69 -20.07
N MET A 195 4.90 -1.80 -20.38
CA MET A 195 4.18 -1.81 -21.67
C MET A 195 5.12 -1.73 -22.88
N ASN A 196 6.27 -1.08 -22.76
CA ASN A 196 7.26 -0.98 -23.82
C ASN A 196 7.84 -2.35 -24.24
N TYR A 197 7.88 -3.32 -23.33
CA TYR A 197 8.39 -4.67 -23.60
C TYR A 197 7.24 -5.69 -23.73
N TRP A 198 6.33 -5.71 -22.76
CA TRP A 198 5.27 -6.70 -22.69
C TRP A 198 4.01 -6.32 -23.51
N GLY A 199 3.87 -5.05 -23.91
CA GLY A 199 2.66 -4.53 -24.54
C GLY A 199 1.50 -4.35 -23.58
N ALA A 200 0.30 -4.23 -24.13
CA ALA A 200 -0.92 -4.14 -23.34
C ALA A 200 -1.06 -5.36 -22.42
N PHE A 201 -1.46 -5.09 -21.17
CA PHE A 201 -1.70 -6.15 -20.19
C PHE A 201 -3.02 -6.88 -20.48
N SER A 202 -2.98 -8.19 -20.38
CA SER A 202 -4.16 -9.03 -20.18
C SER A 202 -3.84 -10.15 -19.19
N PRO A 203 -4.82 -10.63 -18.41
CA PRO A 203 -4.63 -11.79 -17.53
C PRO A 203 -4.18 -13.04 -18.29
N THR A 204 -4.70 -13.26 -19.51
CA THR A 204 -4.35 -14.38 -20.38
C THR A 204 -2.88 -14.32 -20.77
N LYS A 205 -2.42 -13.19 -21.29
CA LYS A 205 -1.00 -12.99 -21.64
C LYS A 205 -0.10 -13.16 -20.44
N PHE A 206 -0.44 -12.56 -19.32
CA PHE A 206 0.41 -12.63 -18.11
C PHE A 206 0.58 -14.06 -17.59
N LYS A 207 -0.52 -14.83 -17.52
CA LYS A 207 -0.47 -16.25 -17.17
C LYS A 207 0.42 -17.05 -18.13
N LEU A 208 0.24 -16.84 -19.42
CA LEU A 208 1.04 -17.54 -20.45
C LEU A 208 2.52 -17.15 -20.38
N VAL A 209 2.85 -15.88 -20.16
CA VAL A 209 4.23 -15.42 -19.96
C VAL A 209 4.86 -16.14 -18.77
N CYS A 210 4.16 -16.23 -17.63
CA CYS A 210 4.66 -16.94 -16.46
C CYS A 210 4.88 -18.43 -16.76
N GLU A 211 3.94 -19.08 -17.42
CA GLU A 211 4.01 -20.50 -17.77
C GLU A 211 5.18 -20.80 -18.72
N VAL A 212 5.27 -20.11 -19.86
CA VAL A 212 6.28 -20.32 -20.89
C VAL A 212 7.70 -20.03 -20.40
N LEU A 213 7.85 -18.99 -19.55
CA LEU A 213 9.16 -18.56 -19.08
C LEU A 213 9.54 -19.17 -17.71
N GLY A 214 8.67 -19.98 -17.10
CA GLY A 214 8.90 -20.59 -15.78
C GLY A 214 8.98 -19.54 -14.66
N LEU A 215 8.17 -18.48 -14.75
CA LEU A 215 8.11 -17.40 -13.80
C LEU A 215 6.89 -17.54 -12.88
N THR A 216 6.96 -16.95 -11.72
CA THR A 216 5.81 -16.71 -10.85
C THR A 216 5.26 -15.31 -11.08
N MET A 217 3.99 -15.09 -10.78
CA MET A 217 3.40 -13.75 -10.83
C MET A 217 4.09 -12.80 -9.86
N GLN A 218 4.59 -13.34 -8.73
CA GLN A 218 5.35 -12.61 -7.71
C GLN A 218 6.67 -12.05 -8.23
N ASP A 219 7.31 -12.68 -9.23
CA ASP A 219 8.56 -12.17 -9.83
C ASP A 219 8.39 -10.77 -10.44
N PHE A 220 7.17 -10.40 -10.83
CA PHE A 220 6.85 -9.10 -11.40
C PHE A 220 6.49 -8.04 -10.36
N GLU A 221 6.46 -8.36 -9.07
CA GLU A 221 6.14 -7.42 -8.00
C GLU A 221 7.35 -6.65 -7.47
N ASP A 222 8.58 -7.19 -7.65
CA ASP A 222 9.81 -6.59 -7.17
C ASP A 222 10.78 -6.27 -8.32
N TYR A 223 11.27 -5.03 -8.34
CA TYR A 223 12.30 -4.63 -9.31
C TYR A 223 13.61 -5.43 -9.20
N LYS A 224 13.96 -5.93 -8.03
CA LYS A 224 15.15 -6.77 -7.87
C LYS A 224 15.04 -8.06 -8.67
N THR A 225 13.83 -8.61 -8.75
CA THR A 225 13.52 -9.81 -9.55
C THR A 225 13.18 -9.49 -10.99
N MET A 226 12.58 -8.33 -11.29
CA MET A 226 12.15 -7.95 -12.65
C MET A 226 12.62 -6.53 -13.01
N ASN A 227 13.93 -6.30 -13.02
CA ASN A 227 14.47 -5.02 -13.52
C ASN A 227 14.32 -4.91 -15.05
N SER A 228 14.50 -3.70 -15.57
CA SER A 228 14.27 -3.38 -16.97
C SER A 228 15.08 -4.26 -17.95
N ASN A 229 16.34 -4.58 -17.63
CA ASN A 229 17.17 -5.42 -18.50
C ASN A 229 16.68 -6.87 -18.53
N ARG A 230 16.33 -7.44 -17.38
CA ARG A 230 15.74 -8.78 -17.28
C ARG A 230 14.39 -8.83 -17.97
N ALA A 231 13.53 -7.85 -17.75
CA ALA A 231 12.22 -7.75 -18.40
C ALA A 231 12.36 -7.74 -19.93
N LYS A 232 13.29 -6.95 -20.46
CA LYS A 232 13.55 -6.91 -21.92
C LYS A 232 14.03 -8.24 -22.46
N ALA A 233 14.99 -8.89 -21.81
CA ALA A 233 15.52 -10.18 -22.24
C ALA A 233 14.45 -11.29 -22.23
N LEU A 234 13.63 -11.32 -21.17
CA LEU A 234 12.52 -12.27 -21.05
C LEU A 234 11.42 -12.00 -22.09
N ALA A 235 11.11 -10.74 -22.34
CA ALA A 235 10.15 -10.34 -23.37
C ALA A 235 10.60 -10.76 -24.77
N GLN A 236 11.90 -10.65 -25.10
CA GLN A 236 12.47 -11.15 -26.35
C GLN A 236 12.36 -12.68 -26.47
N ASN A 237 12.55 -13.41 -25.38
CA ASN A 237 12.36 -14.87 -25.38
C ASN A 237 10.89 -15.24 -25.60
N PHE A 238 9.97 -14.52 -24.99
CA PHE A 238 8.54 -14.77 -25.20
C PHE A 238 8.07 -14.37 -26.61
N ASP A 239 8.60 -13.28 -27.18
CA ASP A 239 8.34 -12.89 -28.58
C ASP A 239 8.80 -13.99 -29.57
N ARG A 240 9.98 -14.59 -29.30
CA ARG A 240 10.44 -15.73 -30.10
C ARG A 240 9.48 -16.91 -30.01
N TYR A 241 9.00 -17.25 -28.82
CA TYR A 241 7.98 -18.28 -28.64
C TYR A 241 6.71 -17.98 -29.48
N LEU A 242 6.19 -16.75 -29.44
CA LEU A 242 5.03 -16.36 -30.21
C LEU A 242 5.27 -16.52 -31.72
N LYS A 243 6.45 -16.17 -32.23
CA LYS A 243 6.84 -16.33 -33.64
C LYS A 243 6.96 -17.79 -34.05
N GLU A 244 7.52 -18.64 -33.19
CA GLU A 244 7.65 -20.09 -33.40
C GLU A 244 6.27 -20.75 -33.44
N GLU A 245 5.36 -20.41 -32.53
CA GLU A 245 3.98 -20.91 -32.51
C GLU A 245 3.23 -20.49 -33.79
N LYS A 246 3.37 -19.23 -34.18
CA LYS A 246 2.76 -18.74 -35.43
C LYS A 246 3.30 -19.44 -36.66
N ALA A 247 4.61 -19.66 -36.76
CA ALA A 247 5.24 -20.40 -37.85
C ALA A 247 4.77 -21.87 -37.92
N ALA A 248 4.41 -22.45 -36.78
CA ALA A 248 3.87 -23.79 -36.66
C ALA A 248 2.34 -23.84 -36.87
N GLY A 249 1.71 -22.74 -37.27
CA GLY A 249 0.26 -22.65 -37.50
C GLY A 249 -0.59 -22.59 -36.23
N ARG A 250 0.02 -22.36 -35.07
CA ARG A 250 -0.64 -22.26 -33.76
C ARG A 250 -0.56 -20.81 -33.24
N THR A 251 -1.14 -19.87 -34.00
CA THR A 251 -1.15 -18.46 -33.59
C THR A 251 -1.74 -18.31 -32.18
N VAL A 252 -0.99 -17.70 -31.28
CA VAL A 252 -1.42 -17.44 -29.91
C VAL A 252 -2.35 -16.23 -29.88
N MET A 253 -3.55 -16.42 -29.34
CA MET A 253 -4.58 -15.37 -29.24
C MET A 253 -4.67 -14.83 -27.87
N ASP A 254 -5.02 -13.55 -27.76
CA ASP A 254 -5.35 -12.82 -26.53
C ASP A 254 -6.79 -12.33 -26.61
N LYS A 255 -7.32 -11.82 -25.49
CA LYS A 255 -8.68 -11.26 -25.42
C LYS A 255 -8.64 -9.87 -24.79
N ASP A 256 -9.40 -8.95 -25.39
CA ASP A 256 -9.65 -7.65 -24.77
C ASP A 256 -10.72 -7.74 -23.65
N ALA A 257 -10.94 -6.61 -22.96
CA ALA A 257 -11.94 -6.53 -21.89
C ALA A 257 -13.39 -6.79 -22.37
N ALA A 258 -13.66 -6.67 -23.66
CA ALA A 258 -14.95 -6.96 -24.27
C ALA A 258 -15.08 -8.43 -24.71
N GLY A 259 -13.99 -9.22 -24.58
CA GLY A 259 -13.93 -10.63 -24.96
C GLY A 259 -13.58 -10.87 -26.44
N ASN A 260 -13.24 -9.82 -27.23
CA ASN A 260 -12.81 -9.98 -28.61
C ASN A 260 -11.41 -10.59 -28.66
N GLU A 261 -11.25 -11.58 -29.53
CA GLU A 261 -9.96 -12.26 -29.74
C GLU A 261 -9.10 -11.49 -30.76
N PHE A 262 -7.81 -11.38 -30.45
CA PHE A 262 -6.79 -10.82 -31.33
C PHE A 262 -5.47 -11.54 -31.15
N GLU A 263 -4.59 -11.46 -32.16
CA GLU A 263 -3.25 -12.06 -32.07
C GLU A 263 -2.44 -11.40 -30.92
N MET A 264 -1.87 -12.22 -30.05
CA MET A 264 -1.03 -11.76 -28.97
C MET A 264 0.26 -11.12 -29.50
N THR A 265 0.55 -9.90 -29.08
CA THR A 265 1.72 -9.13 -29.53
C THR A 265 2.53 -8.60 -28.36
N MET A 266 3.80 -8.33 -28.59
CA MET A 266 4.71 -7.72 -27.63
C MET A 266 4.68 -6.19 -27.68
N GLY A 267 5.40 -5.56 -26.79
CA GLY A 267 5.55 -4.11 -26.77
C GLY A 267 6.46 -3.57 -27.88
N PRO A 268 6.43 -2.25 -28.14
CA PRO A 268 7.08 -1.64 -29.29
C PRO A 268 8.63 -1.65 -29.26
N LEU A 269 9.25 -2.03 -28.13
CA LEU A 269 10.71 -2.11 -28.00
C LEU A 269 11.25 -3.56 -28.07
N ILE A 270 10.43 -4.51 -28.55
CA ILE A 270 10.79 -5.93 -28.73
C ILE A 270 10.80 -6.35 -30.22
#